data_b7bc6dc98c479d14f57b9924f21ae367
#
_entry.id   b7bc6dc98c479d14f57b9924f21ae367
#
_cell.length_a   1.000
_cell.length_b   1.000
_cell.length_c   1.000
_cell.angle_alpha   90.00
_cell.angle_beta   90.00
_cell.angle_gamma   90.00
#
_symmetry.space_group_name_H-M   'P 1'
#
loop_
_entity.id
_entity.type
_entity.pdbx_description
1 polymer ?
#
loop_
_entity_poly.entity_id
_entity_poly.type
_entity_poly.pdbx_seq_one_letter_code
_entity_poly.pdbx_strand_id
1 'polypeptide(L)'
;MPFAHAVLHEEDGAFGISFPDFPGCITGADSEEEAIRKADEVLTFHVAGMLEDGEVLPVRRSLKALLADPETSEGLSDGVLFLARYELPKKSVRINISMDETLIEAIDRAAEHANQSRSGFLADAARQRIRELLQAE
;
A
#
# COMPACT_ATOMS: atom_id res chain seq x y z
N MET A 1 -11.41 13.54 3.14
CA MET A 1 -10.38 12.56 2.86
C MET A 1 -10.79 11.21 3.43
N PRO A 2 -10.82 10.16 2.62
CA PRO A 2 -11.22 8.85 3.12
C PRO A 2 -10.20 8.28 4.11
N PHE A 3 -10.67 7.39 4.96
CA PHE A 3 -9.83 6.74 5.96
C PHE A 3 -10.26 5.30 6.20
N ALA A 4 -9.38 4.52 6.81
CA ALA A 4 -9.63 3.14 7.17
C ALA A 4 -9.09 2.87 8.58
N HIS A 5 -9.65 1.87 9.23
CA HIS A 5 -9.15 1.43 10.53
C HIS A 5 -7.84 0.65 10.33
N ALA A 6 -6.88 0.93 11.18
CA ALA A 6 -5.58 0.28 11.18
C ALA A 6 -5.26 -0.25 12.58
N VAL A 7 -4.47 -1.30 12.67
CA VAL A 7 -4.06 -1.90 13.93
C VAL A 7 -2.55 -1.89 14.02
N LEU A 8 -2.04 -1.28 15.10
CA LEU A 8 -0.61 -1.24 15.39
C LEU A 8 -0.27 -2.37 16.35
N HIS A 9 0.71 -3.16 15.99
CA HIS A 9 1.23 -4.27 16.83
C HIS A 9 2.70 -4.06 17.12
N GLU A 10 3.13 -4.50 18.28
CA GLU A 10 4.55 -4.54 18.62
C GLU A 10 4.93 -5.98 18.96
N GLU A 11 6.06 -6.43 18.44
CA GLU A 11 6.61 -7.74 18.74
C GLU A 11 8.14 -7.62 18.72
N ASP A 12 8.77 -7.89 19.86
CA ASP A 12 10.24 -7.86 20.01
C ASP A 12 10.90 -6.58 19.54
N GLY A 13 10.27 -5.44 19.79
CA GLY A 13 10.79 -4.13 19.43
C GLY A 13 10.53 -3.72 17.97
N ALA A 14 9.90 -4.58 17.21
CA ALA A 14 9.46 -4.26 15.84
C ALA A 14 7.97 -3.90 15.86
N PHE A 15 7.59 -2.97 15.00
CA PHE A 15 6.21 -2.50 14.89
C PHE A 15 5.63 -2.90 13.55
N GLY A 16 4.39 -3.37 13.55
CA GLY A 16 3.67 -3.73 12.34
C GLY A 16 2.31 -3.07 12.31
N ILE A 17 1.82 -2.78 11.11
CA ILE A 17 0.48 -2.26 10.91
C ILE A 17 -0.26 -3.14 9.92
N SER A 18 -1.51 -3.45 10.26
CA SER A 18 -2.43 -4.17 9.38
C SER A 18 -3.72 -3.39 9.27
N PHE A 19 -4.48 -3.68 8.22
CA PHE A 19 -5.75 -2.99 7.94
C PHE A 19 -6.85 -4.03 7.80
N PRO A 20 -7.75 -4.13 8.79
CA PRO A 20 -8.80 -5.17 8.76
C PRO A 20 -9.66 -5.16 7.50
N ASP A 21 -9.95 -4.00 6.93
CA ASP A 21 -10.76 -3.89 5.70
C ASP A 21 -9.95 -4.03 4.41
N PHE A 22 -8.62 -4.07 4.50
CA PHE A 22 -7.74 -4.21 3.35
C PHE A 22 -6.78 -5.38 3.56
N PRO A 23 -7.26 -6.63 3.41
CA PRO A 23 -6.40 -7.80 3.58
C PRO A 23 -5.19 -7.74 2.65
N GLY A 24 -4.03 -8.08 3.17
CA GLY A 24 -2.78 -8.01 2.41
C GLY A 24 -2.07 -6.67 2.47
N CYS A 25 -2.73 -5.62 2.96
CA CYS A 25 -2.09 -4.32 3.17
C CYS A 25 -1.44 -4.32 4.53
N ILE A 26 -0.11 -4.44 4.56
CA ILE A 26 0.66 -4.48 5.80
C ILE A 26 1.94 -3.67 5.64
N THR A 27 2.48 -3.17 6.75
CA THR A 27 3.79 -2.53 6.75
C THR A 27 4.47 -2.77 8.08
N GLY A 28 5.79 -2.57 8.13
CA GLY A 28 6.59 -2.70 9.33
C GLY A 28 7.53 -1.52 9.51
N ALA A 29 7.98 -1.30 10.74
CA ALA A 29 8.89 -0.21 11.09
C ALA A 29 9.64 -0.51 12.37
N ASP A 30 10.74 0.22 12.59
CA ASP A 30 11.58 0.07 13.78
C ASP A 30 11.09 0.92 14.96
N SER A 31 10.18 1.85 14.72
CA SER A 31 9.60 2.69 15.76
C SER A 31 8.11 2.86 15.55
N GLU A 32 7.42 3.18 16.64
CA GLU A 32 6.00 3.46 16.62
C GLU A 32 5.68 4.65 15.70
N GLU A 33 6.46 5.72 15.81
CA GLU A 33 6.26 6.94 15.01
C GLU A 33 6.43 6.66 13.51
N GLU A 34 7.44 5.88 13.15
CA GLU A 34 7.66 5.49 11.76
C GLU A 34 6.51 4.63 11.24
N ALA A 35 6.03 3.69 12.04
CA ALA A 35 4.91 2.83 11.66
C ALA A 35 3.66 3.66 11.37
N ILE A 36 3.32 4.58 12.25
CA ILE A 36 2.15 5.45 12.08
C ILE A 36 2.28 6.32 10.83
N ARG A 37 3.47 6.88 10.60
CA ARG A 37 3.73 7.70 9.40
C ARG A 37 3.61 6.88 8.11
N LYS A 38 4.11 5.66 8.12
CA LYS A 38 4.04 4.76 6.97
C LYS A 38 2.61 4.27 6.67
N ALA A 39 1.75 4.23 7.69
CA ALA A 39 0.40 3.70 7.55
C ALA A 39 -0.39 4.40 6.44
N ASP A 40 -0.40 5.72 6.41
CA ASP A 40 -1.11 6.50 5.40
C ASP A 40 -0.52 6.25 4.00
N GLU A 41 0.79 6.19 3.91
CA GLU A 41 1.51 5.98 2.65
C GLU A 41 1.25 4.59 2.07
N VAL A 42 1.36 3.54 2.89
CA VAL A 42 1.15 2.18 2.42
C VAL A 42 -0.31 1.95 2.03
N LEU A 43 -1.24 2.53 2.79
CA LEU A 43 -2.66 2.40 2.47
C LEU A 43 -3.00 3.12 1.15
N THR A 44 -2.50 4.34 0.96
CA THR A 44 -2.68 5.10 -0.28
C THR A 44 -2.15 4.31 -1.47
N PHE A 45 -0.97 3.74 -1.34
CA PHE A 45 -0.36 2.94 -2.39
C PHE A 45 -1.15 1.67 -2.69
N HIS A 46 -1.61 0.98 -1.65
CA HIS A 46 -2.42 -0.24 -1.80
C HIS A 46 -3.74 0.03 -2.51
N VAL A 47 -4.43 1.11 -2.12
CA VAL A 47 -5.69 1.53 -2.75
C VAL A 47 -5.48 1.86 -4.24
N ALA A 48 -4.41 2.58 -4.56
CA ALA A 48 -4.08 2.90 -5.95
C ALA A 48 -3.86 1.63 -6.78
N GLY A 49 -3.18 0.64 -6.22
CA GLY A 49 -2.96 -0.66 -6.87
C GLY A 49 -4.26 -1.42 -7.10
N MET A 50 -5.15 -1.44 -6.12
CA MET A 50 -6.46 -2.07 -6.25
C MET A 50 -7.28 -1.45 -7.38
N LEU A 51 -7.33 -0.13 -7.42
CA LEU A 51 -8.10 0.58 -8.45
C LEU A 51 -7.52 0.38 -9.85
N GLU A 52 -6.20 0.32 -9.96
CA GLU A 52 -5.55 0.02 -11.23
C GLU A 52 -5.88 -1.38 -11.72
N ASP A 53 -5.97 -2.34 -10.81
CA ASP A 53 -6.33 -3.73 -11.12
C ASP A 53 -7.83 -3.90 -11.36
N GLY A 54 -8.61 -2.85 -11.27
CA GLY A 54 -10.06 -2.90 -11.47
C GLY A 54 -10.83 -3.45 -10.29
N GLU A 55 -10.20 -3.57 -9.15
CA GLU A 55 -10.85 -4.07 -7.93
C GLU A 55 -11.77 -3.01 -7.31
N VAL A 56 -12.83 -3.48 -6.69
CA VAL A 56 -13.75 -2.61 -5.97
C VAL A 56 -13.21 -2.40 -4.56
N LEU A 57 -13.15 -1.15 -4.12
CA LEU A 57 -12.70 -0.85 -2.76
C LEU A 57 -13.72 -1.36 -1.74
N PRO A 58 -13.25 -1.94 -0.63
CA PRO A 58 -14.15 -2.41 0.42
C PRO A 58 -14.90 -1.25 1.07
N VAL A 59 -16.11 -1.53 1.51
CA VAL A 59 -16.88 -0.58 2.31
C VAL A 59 -16.30 -0.60 3.72
N ARG A 60 -15.96 0.58 4.24
CA ARG A 60 -15.41 0.66 5.59
C ARG A 60 -16.45 0.21 6.61
N ARG A 61 -16.10 -0.77 7.42
CA ARG A 61 -16.96 -1.23 8.50
C ARG A 61 -16.95 -0.22 9.64
N SER A 62 -18.04 -0.18 10.41
CA SER A 62 -18.10 0.63 11.61
C SER A 62 -17.16 0.03 12.69
N LEU A 63 -16.79 0.84 13.65
CA LEU A 63 -16.01 0.36 14.80
C LEU A 63 -16.70 -0.81 15.49
N LYS A 64 -18.01 -0.72 15.67
CA LYS A 64 -18.81 -1.78 16.29
C LYS A 64 -18.71 -3.09 15.51
N ALA A 65 -18.82 -3.03 14.19
CA ALA A 65 -18.72 -4.20 13.31
C ALA A 65 -17.33 -4.83 13.37
N LEU A 66 -16.29 -4.00 13.40
CA LEU A 66 -14.91 -4.49 13.51
C LEU A 66 -14.67 -5.21 14.84
N LEU A 67 -15.14 -4.65 15.94
CA LEU A 67 -14.97 -5.24 17.27
C LEU A 67 -15.79 -6.53 17.44
N ALA A 68 -16.85 -6.69 16.65
CA ALA A 68 -17.66 -7.91 16.66
C ALA A 68 -17.03 -9.03 15.82
N ASP A 69 -16.09 -8.72 14.94
CA ASP A 69 -15.39 -9.70 14.13
C ASP A 69 -14.33 -10.40 15.00
N PRO A 70 -14.41 -11.73 15.18
CA PRO A 70 -13.46 -12.45 16.02
C PRO A 70 -12.00 -12.27 15.61
N GLU A 71 -11.74 -12.22 14.32
CA GLU A 71 -10.38 -12.05 13.78
C GLU A 71 -9.80 -10.69 14.15
N THR A 72 -10.57 -9.64 13.97
CA THR A 72 -10.15 -8.28 14.34
C THR A 72 -10.03 -8.14 15.87
N SER A 73 -10.99 -8.65 16.61
CA SER A 73 -11.00 -8.60 18.06
C SER A 73 -9.77 -9.31 18.66
N GLU A 74 -9.40 -10.46 18.11
CA GLU A 74 -8.22 -11.18 18.53
C GLU A 74 -6.95 -10.37 18.26
N GLY A 75 -6.86 -9.78 17.07
CA GLY A 75 -5.73 -8.93 16.71
C GLY A 75 -5.60 -7.69 17.59
N LEU A 76 -6.71 -7.19 18.11
CA LEU A 76 -6.73 -6.00 18.98
C LEU A 76 -6.35 -6.30 20.42
N SER A 77 -6.29 -7.57 20.82
CA SER A 77 -5.90 -7.92 22.21
C SER A 77 -4.51 -7.42 22.57
N ASP A 78 -3.60 -7.40 21.59
CA ASP A 78 -2.21 -6.96 21.75
C ASP A 78 -1.89 -5.70 20.93
N GLY A 79 -2.88 -5.10 20.30
CA GLY A 79 -2.69 -4.00 19.39
C GLY A 79 -3.47 -2.75 19.75
N VAL A 80 -3.20 -1.68 19.01
CA VAL A 80 -3.90 -0.39 19.16
C VAL A 80 -4.59 -0.07 17.85
N LEU A 81 -5.89 0.21 17.94
CA LEU A 81 -6.70 0.61 16.79
C LEU A 81 -6.53 2.12 16.57
N PHE A 82 -6.29 2.51 15.33
CA PHE A 82 -6.23 3.91 14.96
C PHE A 82 -6.78 4.10 13.54
N LEU A 83 -6.91 5.34 13.11
CA LEU A 83 -7.40 5.67 11.79
C LEU A 83 -6.25 6.12 10.89
N ALA A 84 -6.12 5.47 9.75
CA ALA A 84 -5.18 5.87 8.72
C ALA A 84 -5.95 6.52 7.57
N ARG A 85 -5.32 7.48 6.91
CA ARG A 85 -5.93 8.20 5.79
C ARG A 85 -5.33 7.71 4.48
N TYR A 86 -6.11 7.82 3.42
CA TYR A 86 -5.57 7.52 2.10
C TYR A 86 -6.08 8.51 1.07
N GLU A 87 -5.30 8.68 0.03
CA GLU A 87 -5.66 9.53 -1.09
C GLU A 87 -6.08 8.67 -2.27
N LEU A 88 -7.11 9.11 -2.98
CA LEU A 88 -7.53 8.45 -4.22
C LEU A 88 -6.58 8.87 -5.34
N PRO A 89 -6.31 7.97 -6.31
CA PRO A 89 -5.44 8.31 -7.43
C PRO A 89 -5.92 9.54 -8.17
N LYS A 90 -4.98 10.36 -8.61
CA LYS A 90 -5.24 11.54 -9.42
C LYS A 90 -5.07 11.18 -10.88
N LYS A 91 -5.45 12.10 -11.77
CA LYS A 91 -5.30 11.87 -13.20
C LYS A 91 -3.83 11.78 -13.61
N SER A 92 -3.56 11.09 -14.72
CA SER A 92 -2.22 10.96 -15.26
C SER A 92 -1.68 12.31 -15.72
N VAL A 93 -0.41 12.55 -15.48
CA VAL A 93 0.30 13.74 -15.97
C VAL A 93 1.52 13.29 -16.76
N ARG A 94 1.94 14.10 -17.71
CA ARG A 94 3.13 13.82 -18.51
C ARG A 94 4.38 14.29 -17.75
N ILE A 95 5.39 13.42 -17.68
CA ILE A 95 6.67 13.74 -17.05
C ILE A 95 7.80 13.43 -18.04
N ASN A 96 8.92 14.12 -17.86
CA ASN A 96 10.14 13.85 -18.62
C ASN A 96 11.20 13.30 -17.66
N ILE A 97 11.79 12.17 -18.04
CA ILE A 97 12.89 11.56 -17.29
C ILE A 97 14.01 11.22 -18.25
N SER A 98 15.23 11.17 -17.74
CA SER A 98 16.40 10.80 -18.52
C SER A 98 16.90 9.43 -18.09
N MET A 99 17.22 8.58 -19.06
CA MET A 99 17.76 7.25 -18.83
C MET A 99 18.81 6.95 -19.89
N ASP A 100 19.71 6.02 -19.57
CA ASP A 100 20.65 5.56 -20.56
C ASP A 100 19.95 4.72 -21.65
N GLU A 101 20.48 4.78 -22.87
CA GLU A 101 19.87 4.12 -24.04
C GLU A 101 19.73 2.60 -23.86
N THR A 102 20.73 1.96 -23.27
CA THR A 102 20.71 0.50 -23.07
C THR A 102 19.57 0.08 -22.16
N LEU A 103 19.33 0.86 -21.10
CA LEU A 103 18.21 0.60 -20.20
C LEU A 103 16.87 0.82 -20.90
N ILE A 104 16.74 1.86 -21.70
CA ILE A 104 15.52 2.12 -22.47
C ILE A 104 15.21 0.95 -23.40
N GLU A 105 16.20 0.41 -24.10
CA GLU A 105 16.05 -0.75 -24.98
C GLU A 105 15.57 -1.98 -24.20
N ALA A 106 16.16 -2.20 -23.02
CA ALA A 106 15.77 -3.33 -22.17
C ALA A 106 14.34 -3.18 -21.66
N ILE A 107 13.96 -1.96 -21.28
CA ILE A 107 12.59 -1.65 -20.85
C ILE A 107 11.60 -1.91 -21.98
N ASP A 108 11.90 -1.45 -23.20
CA ASP A 108 11.00 -1.63 -24.34
C ASP A 108 10.79 -3.12 -24.67
N ARG A 109 11.85 -3.92 -24.60
CA ARG A 109 11.74 -5.37 -24.79
C ARG A 109 10.90 -6.03 -23.72
N ALA A 110 11.13 -5.68 -22.47
CA ALA A 110 10.36 -6.23 -21.34
C ALA A 110 8.88 -5.82 -21.41
N ALA A 111 8.61 -4.56 -21.75
CA ALA A 111 7.25 -4.06 -21.93
C ALA A 111 6.51 -4.82 -23.02
N GLU A 112 7.18 -5.06 -24.16
CA GLU A 112 6.60 -5.84 -25.25
C GLU A 112 6.23 -7.26 -24.80
N HIS A 113 7.11 -7.92 -24.08
CA HIS A 113 6.83 -9.26 -23.50
C HIS A 113 5.64 -9.25 -22.56
N ALA A 114 5.43 -8.17 -21.85
CA ALA A 114 4.33 -8.01 -20.89
C ALA A 114 3.06 -7.43 -21.54
N ASN A 115 3.07 -7.19 -22.84
CA ASN A 115 1.97 -6.53 -23.55
C ASN A 115 1.63 -5.15 -22.97
N GLN A 116 2.65 -4.40 -22.61
CA GLN A 116 2.50 -3.07 -22.01
C GLN A 116 3.21 -2.00 -22.85
N SER A 117 2.76 -0.76 -22.70
CA SER A 117 3.52 0.40 -23.20
C SER A 117 4.72 0.64 -22.28
N ARG A 118 5.69 1.43 -22.76
CA ARG A 118 6.82 1.86 -21.94
C ARG A 118 6.33 2.52 -20.65
N SER A 119 5.38 3.44 -20.75
CA SER A 119 4.83 4.14 -19.59
C SER A 119 4.16 3.20 -18.59
N GLY A 120 3.38 2.24 -19.08
CA GLY A 120 2.74 1.24 -18.25
C GLY A 120 3.73 0.36 -17.52
N PHE A 121 4.75 -0.10 -18.23
CA PHE A 121 5.83 -0.90 -17.66
C PHE A 121 6.58 -0.13 -16.57
N LEU A 122 6.94 1.11 -16.84
CA LEU A 122 7.66 1.95 -15.90
C LEU A 122 6.81 2.24 -14.64
N ALA A 123 5.52 2.50 -14.83
CA ALA A 123 4.63 2.74 -13.70
C ALA A 123 4.54 1.50 -12.81
N ASP A 124 4.39 0.31 -13.40
CA ASP A 124 4.34 -0.95 -12.64
C ASP A 124 5.66 -1.24 -11.93
N ALA A 125 6.78 -0.99 -12.59
CA ALA A 125 8.10 -1.17 -11.98
C ALA A 125 8.28 -0.24 -10.78
N ALA A 126 7.86 1.02 -10.91
CA ALA A 126 7.92 1.99 -9.82
C ALA A 126 7.03 1.56 -8.65
N ARG A 127 5.80 1.10 -8.92
CA ARG A 127 4.90 0.60 -7.88
C ARG A 127 5.50 -0.58 -7.14
N GLN A 128 6.10 -1.51 -7.86
CA GLN A 128 6.74 -2.67 -7.25
C GLN A 128 7.90 -2.26 -6.34
N ARG A 129 8.74 -1.35 -6.80
CA ARG A 129 9.86 -0.86 -6.00
C ARG A 129 9.39 -0.13 -4.74
N ILE A 130 8.35 0.70 -4.87
CA ILE A 130 7.75 1.41 -3.73
C ILE A 130 7.19 0.39 -2.73
N ARG A 131 6.49 -0.64 -3.22
CA ARG A 131 5.94 -1.70 -2.37
C ARG A 131 7.02 -2.40 -1.58
N GLU A 132 8.13 -2.76 -2.22
CA GLU A 132 9.27 -3.38 -1.56
C GLU A 132 9.82 -2.51 -0.45
N LEU A 133 9.98 -1.21 -0.71
CA LEU A 133 10.50 -0.26 0.27
C LEU A 133 9.55 -0.05 1.45
N LEU A 134 8.25 -0.01 1.21
CA LEU A 134 7.25 0.19 2.25
C LEU A 134 7.05 -1.04 3.12
N GLN A 135 7.28 -2.24 2.58
CA GLN A 135 7.16 -3.50 3.30
C GLN A 135 8.47 -3.92 3.96
N ALA A 136 9.58 -3.27 3.62
CA ALA A 136 10.88 -3.55 4.22
C ALA A 136 10.91 -3.03 5.66
N GLU A 137 11.46 -3.83 6.54
CA GLU A 137 11.69 -3.46 7.94
C GLU A 137 12.97 -2.65 8.11
#